data_e96f3d541422e5802bf19498abf03d20
#
_entry.id   e96f3d541422e5802bf19498abf03d20
#
_cell.length_a   1.000
_cell.length_b   1.000
_cell.length_c   1.000
_cell.angle_alpha   90.00
_cell.angle_beta   90.00
_cell.angle_gamma   90.00
#
_symmetry.space_group_name_H-M   'P 1'
#
loop_
_entity.id
_entity.type
_entity.pdbx_description
1 polymer ?
#
loop_
_entity_poly.entity_id
_entity_poly.type
_entity_poly.pdbx_seq_one_letter_code
_entity_poly.pdbx_strand_id
1 'polypeptide(L)'
;MNRIGGVVAVAVLLVSGCGKKEPGAPSAKDAAPVSQVDRSFSTESLIRGVRLYQEYCAQCHGPEAQGHPDWQNPQVVAAPPLDGSGNAWKRKKQDLIAVIKNGASRQGEPVMPAWKDRLSDQDIDDIMTWFQALWPSDIYTRWRKDNAAGATPKG
;
A
#
# COMPACT_ATOMS: atom_id res chain seq x y z
N MET A 1 -54.95 46.32 -29.19
CA MET A 1 -54.52 46.14 -30.58
C MET A 1 -53.17 46.77 -30.74
N ASN A 2 -52.16 45.99 -30.97
CA ASN A 2 -51.01 46.12 -31.88
C ASN A 2 -49.93 45.13 -31.45
N ARG A 3 -49.79 44.15 -32.28
CA ARG A 3 -48.69 43.18 -32.24
C ARG A 3 -47.48 43.84 -32.90
N ILE A 4 -46.32 43.80 -32.23
CA ILE A 4 -45.01 44.00 -32.89
C ILE A 4 -44.14 42.79 -32.54
N GLY A 5 -43.93 41.95 -33.57
CA GLY A 5 -43.05 40.82 -33.52
C GLY A 5 -41.62 41.30 -33.66
N GLY A 6 -40.77 40.92 -32.70
CA GLY A 6 -39.35 41.09 -32.80
C GLY A 6 -38.70 39.75 -33.19
N VAL A 7 -38.15 39.69 -34.40
CA VAL A 7 -37.33 38.58 -34.88
C VAL A 7 -35.95 38.74 -34.28
N VAL A 8 -35.58 37.83 -33.38
CA VAL A 8 -34.21 37.74 -32.85
C VAL A 8 -33.39 36.87 -33.80
N ALA A 9 -32.52 37.49 -34.55
CA ALA A 9 -31.53 36.79 -35.36
C ALA A 9 -30.42 36.25 -34.46
N VAL A 10 -30.35 34.92 -34.35
CA VAL A 10 -29.22 34.24 -33.65
C VAL A 10 -28.05 34.17 -34.63
N ALA A 11 -27.01 34.96 -34.38
CA ALA A 11 -25.73 34.86 -35.09
C ALA A 11 -24.94 33.67 -34.54
N VAL A 12 -24.81 32.62 -35.34
CA VAL A 12 -23.93 31.48 -35.04
C VAL A 12 -22.49 31.88 -35.36
N LEU A 13 -21.70 32.16 -34.34
CA LEU A 13 -20.26 32.36 -34.47
C LEU A 13 -19.61 30.98 -34.57
N LEU A 14 -19.12 30.62 -35.75
CA LEU A 14 -18.27 29.50 -36.00
C LEU A 14 -16.88 29.82 -35.42
N VAL A 15 -16.57 29.28 -34.24
CA VAL A 15 -15.23 29.33 -33.67
C VAL A 15 -14.39 28.20 -34.30
N SER A 16 -13.54 28.56 -35.26
CA SER A 16 -12.50 27.68 -35.79
C SER A 16 -11.49 27.44 -34.71
N GLY A 17 -11.63 26.33 -33.97
CA GLY A 17 -10.62 25.86 -33.00
C GLY A 17 -9.39 25.33 -33.70
N CYS A 18 -8.25 26.02 -33.56
CA CYS A 18 -6.95 25.46 -33.82
C CYS A 18 -6.70 24.27 -32.88
N GLY A 19 -6.76 23.07 -33.41
CA GLY A 19 -6.41 21.85 -32.69
C GLY A 19 -4.92 21.84 -32.34
N LYS A 20 -4.59 22.14 -31.10
CA LYS A 20 -3.29 21.72 -30.53
C LYS A 20 -3.37 20.20 -30.37
N LYS A 21 -2.53 19.50 -31.14
CA LYS A 21 -2.33 18.06 -31.04
C LYS A 21 -1.72 17.78 -29.66
N GLU A 22 -2.54 17.32 -28.72
CA GLU A 22 -2.02 16.80 -27.45
C GLU A 22 -1.20 15.56 -27.74
N PRO A 23 -0.01 15.37 -27.06
CA PRO A 23 0.75 14.14 -27.19
C PRO A 23 -0.15 12.99 -26.74
N GLY A 24 -0.43 12.07 -27.67
CA GLY A 24 -1.34 10.94 -27.46
C GLY A 24 -0.97 10.17 -26.20
N ALA A 25 -1.95 9.94 -25.34
CA ALA A 25 -1.82 8.98 -24.25
C ALA A 25 -1.35 7.63 -24.83
N PRO A 26 -0.40 6.94 -24.17
CA PRO A 26 0.08 5.64 -24.65
C PRO A 26 -1.10 4.69 -24.82
N SER A 27 -1.18 4.07 -26.00
CA SER A 27 -2.22 3.11 -26.32
C SER A 27 -2.15 1.94 -25.32
N ALA A 28 -3.29 1.46 -24.85
CA ALA A 28 -3.39 0.31 -23.95
C ALA A 28 -2.77 -1.00 -24.54
N LYS A 29 -2.33 -0.97 -25.81
CA LYS A 29 -1.64 -2.07 -26.48
C LYS A 29 -0.12 -2.12 -26.24
N ASP A 30 0.46 -1.03 -25.73
CA ASP A 30 1.91 -0.92 -25.47
C ASP A 30 2.28 -1.16 -24.00
N ALA A 31 1.28 -1.39 -23.14
CA ALA A 31 1.53 -1.87 -21.79
C ALA A 31 2.04 -3.32 -21.87
N ALA A 32 3.34 -3.52 -21.62
CA ALA A 32 3.88 -4.86 -21.41
C ALA A 32 2.98 -5.60 -20.40
N PRO A 33 2.71 -6.92 -20.60
CA PRO A 33 1.88 -7.66 -19.67
C PRO A 33 2.51 -7.53 -18.29
N VAL A 34 1.88 -6.74 -17.41
CA VAL A 34 2.21 -6.73 -15.99
C VAL A 34 1.97 -8.16 -15.56
N SER A 35 3.03 -8.92 -15.32
CA SER A 35 2.93 -10.25 -14.74
C SER A 35 2.10 -10.10 -13.48
N GLN A 36 0.83 -10.48 -13.56
CA GLN A 36 -0.05 -10.47 -12.41
C GLN A 36 0.53 -11.48 -11.45
N VAL A 37 1.25 -10.97 -10.46
CA VAL A 37 1.72 -11.79 -9.35
C VAL A 37 0.46 -12.33 -8.69
N ASP A 38 0.30 -13.65 -8.72
CA ASP A 38 -0.79 -14.32 -8.03
C ASP A 38 -0.67 -14.01 -6.52
N ARG A 39 -1.42 -13.01 -6.09
CA ARG A 39 -1.59 -12.64 -4.69
C ARG A 39 -2.84 -13.34 -4.20
N SER A 40 -2.76 -14.62 -3.94
CA SER A 40 -3.85 -15.40 -3.36
C SER A 40 -4.06 -15.06 -1.88
N PHE A 41 -4.38 -13.79 -1.61
CA PHE A 41 -4.84 -13.38 -0.27
C PHE A 41 -6.32 -13.71 -0.12
N SER A 42 -6.72 -14.34 0.99
CA SER A 42 -8.13 -14.52 1.28
C SER A 42 -8.79 -13.20 1.66
N THR A 43 -10.02 -13.01 1.26
CA THR A 43 -10.79 -11.81 1.61
C THR A 43 -10.95 -11.68 3.12
N GLU A 44 -11.14 -12.80 3.83
CA GLU A 44 -11.25 -12.84 5.29
C GLU A 44 -9.96 -12.35 5.95
N SER A 45 -8.80 -12.82 5.49
CA SER A 45 -7.50 -12.36 6.01
C SER A 45 -7.29 -10.87 5.78
N LEU A 46 -7.67 -10.34 4.62
CA LEU A 46 -7.55 -8.91 4.33
C LEU A 46 -8.46 -8.07 5.23
N ILE A 47 -9.74 -8.45 5.38
CA ILE A 47 -10.70 -7.74 6.22
C ILE A 47 -10.27 -7.78 7.69
N ARG A 48 -9.84 -8.95 8.17
CA ARG A 48 -9.37 -9.10 9.56
C ARG A 48 -8.06 -8.36 9.77
N GLY A 49 -7.15 -8.47 8.83
CA GLY A 49 -5.84 -7.81 8.86
C GLY A 49 -5.95 -6.29 8.91
N VAL A 50 -6.78 -5.66 8.06
CA VAL A 50 -6.96 -4.20 8.11
C VAL A 50 -7.54 -3.74 9.44
N ARG A 51 -8.55 -4.46 9.98
CA ARG A 51 -9.16 -4.11 11.27
C ARG A 51 -8.13 -4.16 12.41
N LEU A 52 -7.38 -5.26 12.50
CA LEU A 52 -6.35 -5.44 13.52
C LEU A 52 -5.19 -4.44 13.35
N TYR A 53 -4.80 -4.16 12.10
CA TYR A 53 -3.79 -3.15 11.82
C TYR A 53 -4.20 -1.77 12.32
N GLN A 54 -5.44 -1.35 12.02
CA GLN A 54 -5.96 -0.07 12.49
C GLN A 54 -5.99 0.03 14.01
N GLU A 55 -6.30 -1.07 14.69
CA GLU A 55 -6.39 -1.11 16.15
C GLU A 55 -5.02 -1.09 16.85
N TYR A 56 -4.03 -1.84 16.31
CA TYR A 56 -2.77 -2.09 17.02
C TYR A 56 -1.55 -1.40 16.41
N CYS A 57 -1.57 -1.06 15.13
CA CYS A 57 -0.38 -0.65 14.38
C CYS A 57 -0.45 0.78 13.84
N ALA A 58 -1.64 1.21 13.40
CA ALA A 58 -1.83 2.46 12.67
C ALA A 58 -1.44 3.70 13.46
N GLN A 59 -1.53 3.69 14.79
CA GLN A 59 -1.15 4.81 15.64
C GLN A 59 0.30 5.23 15.41
N CYS A 60 1.20 4.26 15.14
CA CYS A 60 2.62 4.53 14.92
C CYS A 60 3.00 4.44 13.44
N HIS A 61 2.47 3.44 12.72
CA HIS A 61 2.83 3.17 11.32
C HIS A 61 1.96 3.91 10.30
N GLY A 62 0.97 4.70 10.76
CA GLY A 62 0.01 5.40 9.90
C GLY A 62 -1.11 4.50 9.41
N PRO A 63 -2.31 5.06 9.15
CA PRO A 63 -3.50 4.29 8.75
C PRO A 63 -3.37 3.60 7.38
N GLU A 64 -2.50 4.09 6.51
CA GLU A 64 -2.18 3.53 5.19
C GLU A 64 -0.84 2.81 5.18
N ALA A 65 -0.28 2.52 6.36
CA ALA A 65 1.04 1.90 6.54
C ALA A 65 2.20 2.74 5.96
N GLN A 66 1.98 4.04 5.81
CA GLN A 66 2.95 4.99 5.22
C GLN A 66 4.11 5.34 6.15
N GLY A 67 4.03 4.97 7.44
CA GLY A 67 5.04 5.29 8.44
C GLY A 67 5.12 6.77 8.80
N HIS A 68 6.15 7.12 9.54
CA HIS A 68 6.45 8.50 9.91
C HIS A 68 7.43 9.12 8.91
N PRO A 69 7.28 10.41 8.51
CA PRO A 69 8.18 11.04 7.53
C PRO A 69 9.67 10.99 7.93
N ASP A 70 9.96 11.09 9.22
CA ASP A 70 11.34 11.09 9.73
C ASP A 70 11.87 9.70 10.09
N TRP A 71 11.24 8.62 9.59
CA TRP A 71 11.64 7.25 9.97
C TRP A 71 13.10 6.89 9.65
N GLN A 72 13.74 7.61 8.72
CA GLN A 72 15.15 7.44 8.37
C GLN A 72 16.09 8.30 9.21
N ASN A 73 15.56 9.25 9.97
CA ASN A 73 16.37 10.12 10.81
C ASN A 73 16.82 9.36 12.08
N PRO A 74 18.13 9.15 12.29
CA PRO A 74 18.62 8.43 13.45
C PRO A 74 18.37 9.14 14.78
N GLN A 75 18.04 10.41 14.78
CA GLN A 75 17.76 11.19 15.98
C GLN A 75 16.29 11.13 16.41
N VAL A 76 15.42 10.57 15.57
CA VAL A 76 13.98 10.49 15.83
C VAL A 76 13.57 9.04 16.05
N VAL A 77 12.77 8.79 17.10
CA VAL A 77 12.10 7.49 17.27
C VAL A 77 10.83 7.53 16.43
N ALA A 78 10.89 6.94 15.25
CA ALA A 78 9.84 6.99 14.26
C ALA A 78 9.60 5.63 13.62
N ALA A 79 8.33 5.26 13.46
CA ALA A 79 7.94 3.98 12.87
C ALA A 79 8.16 3.98 11.34
N PRO A 80 8.80 2.94 10.78
CA PRO A 80 9.03 2.86 9.34
C PRO A 80 7.73 2.56 8.57
N PRO A 81 7.67 2.91 7.27
CA PRO A 81 6.61 2.47 6.38
C PRO A 81 6.53 0.94 6.28
N LEU A 82 5.29 0.43 6.17
CA LEU A 82 5.01 -0.99 5.94
C LEU A 82 4.31 -1.25 4.59
N ASP A 83 4.05 -0.20 3.80
CA ASP A 83 3.41 -0.21 2.48
C ASP A 83 4.32 -0.67 1.31
N GLY A 84 5.55 -1.06 1.61
CA GLY A 84 6.57 -1.44 0.63
C GLY A 84 7.60 -0.35 0.35
N SER A 85 7.35 0.91 0.73
CA SER A 85 8.33 2.00 0.60
C SER A 85 9.44 1.95 1.66
N GLY A 86 9.18 1.27 2.79
CA GLY A 86 10.14 1.07 3.88
C GLY A 86 11.04 -0.16 3.72
N ASN A 87 11.48 -0.70 4.84
CA ASN A 87 12.46 -1.81 4.90
C ASN A 87 11.85 -3.18 5.23
N ALA A 88 10.53 -3.28 5.47
CA ALA A 88 9.87 -4.52 5.89
C ALA A 88 10.08 -5.66 4.87
N TRP A 89 10.00 -5.37 3.59
CA TRP A 89 10.17 -6.36 2.51
C TRP A 89 11.60 -6.93 2.39
N LYS A 90 12.59 -6.30 3.01
CA LYS A 90 13.98 -6.80 3.06
C LYS A 90 14.20 -7.85 4.16
N ARG A 91 13.18 -8.08 4.99
CA ARG A 91 13.24 -9.04 6.11
C ARG A 91 12.53 -10.34 5.75
N LYS A 92 12.96 -11.43 6.38
CA LYS A 92 12.24 -12.69 6.29
C LYS A 92 10.92 -12.63 7.06
N LYS A 93 9.95 -13.44 6.65
CA LYS A 93 8.64 -13.52 7.31
C LYS A 93 8.78 -13.79 8.82
N GLN A 94 9.61 -14.74 9.18
CA GLN A 94 9.86 -15.11 10.59
C GLN A 94 10.43 -13.96 11.42
N ASP A 95 11.29 -13.12 10.81
CA ASP A 95 11.88 -11.97 11.52
C ASP A 95 10.85 -10.87 11.74
N LEU A 96 9.94 -10.65 10.78
CA LEU A 96 8.81 -9.73 10.92
C LEU A 96 7.85 -10.21 12.03
N ILE A 97 7.50 -11.50 12.04
CA ILE A 97 6.68 -12.11 13.09
C ILE A 97 7.36 -11.94 14.46
N ALA A 98 8.66 -12.20 14.55
CA ALA A 98 9.41 -12.07 15.80
C ALA A 98 9.40 -10.62 16.32
N VAL A 99 9.56 -9.63 15.45
CA VAL A 99 9.48 -8.21 15.82
C VAL A 99 8.09 -7.84 16.30
N ILE A 100 7.03 -8.29 15.64
CA ILE A 100 5.66 -8.01 16.08
C ILE A 100 5.40 -8.66 17.44
N LYS A 101 5.79 -9.92 17.63
CA LYS A 101 5.58 -10.64 18.89
C LYS A 101 6.34 -10.03 20.06
N ASN A 102 7.61 -9.71 19.87
CA ASN A 102 8.51 -9.37 20.96
C ASN A 102 8.77 -7.86 21.08
N GLY A 103 8.27 -7.06 20.14
CA GLY A 103 8.58 -5.64 20.07
C GLY A 103 9.99 -5.37 19.55
N ALA A 104 10.37 -4.10 19.61
CA ALA A 104 11.71 -3.65 19.26
C ALA A 104 12.21 -2.60 20.25
N SER A 105 13.52 -2.62 20.50
CA SER A 105 14.20 -1.61 21.30
C SER A 105 15.32 -0.96 20.51
N ARG A 106 15.62 0.28 20.84
CA ARG A 106 16.71 1.06 20.27
C ARG A 106 17.51 1.69 21.39
N GLN A 107 18.79 1.42 21.47
CA GLN A 107 19.67 1.89 22.55
C GLN A 107 19.16 1.53 23.96
N GLY A 108 18.48 0.38 24.08
CA GLY A 108 17.89 -0.08 25.34
C GLY A 108 16.46 0.41 25.62
N GLU A 109 15.98 1.43 24.89
CA GLU A 109 14.65 1.96 25.05
C GLU A 109 13.64 1.26 24.13
N PRO A 110 12.45 0.86 24.61
CA PRO A 110 11.43 0.25 23.79
C PRO A 110 10.87 1.28 22.79
N VAL A 111 10.91 0.93 21.49
CA VAL A 111 10.40 1.77 20.39
C VAL A 111 9.18 1.16 19.70
N MET A 112 8.94 -0.12 19.88
CA MET A 112 7.75 -0.84 19.43
C MET A 112 7.33 -1.81 20.54
N PRO A 113 6.06 -1.81 20.97
CA PRO A 113 5.59 -2.73 22.00
C PRO A 113 5.56 -4.18 21.49
N ALA A 114 5.63 -5.13 22.44
CA ALA A 114 5.41 -6.56 22.16
C ALA A 114 3.91 -6.85 22.10
N TRP A 115 3.49 -7.63 21.10
CA TRP A 115 2.08 -7.96 20.88
C TRP A 115 1.72 -9.43 21.13
N LYS A 116 2.68 -10.30 21.50
CA LYS A 116 2.47 -11.75 21.67
C LYS A 116 1.36 -12.14 22.65
N ASP A 117 1.08 -11.28 23.64
CA ASP A 117 0.06 -11.53 24.66
C ASP A 117 -1.32 -10.99 24.26
N ARG A 118 -1.43 -10.32 23.11
CA ARG A 118 -2.65 -9.70 22.59
C ARG A 118 -3.05 -10.20 21.20
N LEU A 119 -2.11 -10.63 20.39
CA LEU A 119 -2.32 -11.09 19.03
C LEU A 119 -1.90 -12.55 18.91
N SER A 120 -2.78 -13.37 18.37
CA SER A 120 -2.45 -14.74 17.97
C SER A 120 -1.54 -14.76 16.73
N ASP A 121 -0.97 -15.91 16.43
CA ASP A 121 -0.16 -16.09 15.22
C ASP A 121 -0.96 -15.81 13.95
N GLN A 122 -2.24 -16.19 13.94
CA GLN A 122 -3.16 -15.91 12.85
C GLN A 122 -3.44 -14.41 12.71
N ASP A 123 -3.62 -13.69 13.82
CA ASP A 123 -3.83 -12.24 13.77
C ASP A 123 -2.61 -11.52 13.18
N ILE A 124 -1.41 -11.96 13.55
CA ILE A 124 -0.16 -11.42 13.00
C ILE A 124 -0.05 -11.73 11.50
N ASP A 125 -0.36 -12.96 11.07
CA ASP A 125 -0.35 -13.34 9.66
C ASP A 125 -1.37 -12.53 8.84
N ASP A 126 -2.55 -12.24 9.39
CA ASP A 126 -3.57 -11.44 8.70
C ASP A 126 -3.15 -9.96 8.61
N ILE A 127 -2.58 -9.39 9.68
CA ILE A 127 -1.99 -8.04 9.65
C ILE A 127 -0.91 -7.96 8.57
N MET A 128 -0.01 -8.95 8.51
CA MET A 128 1.03 -9.02 7.50
C MET A 128 0.46 -9.15 6.10
N THR A 129 -0.54 -9.98 5.90
CA THR A 129 -1.25 -10.14 4.63
C THR A 129 -1.81 -8.81 4.14
N TRP A 130 -2.42 -8.02 5.05
CA TRP A 130 -2.98 -6.74 4.69
C TRP A 130 -1.91 -5.73 4.24
N PHE A 131 -0.86 -5.49 5.01
CA PHE A 131 0.13 -4.50 4.58
C PHE A 131 0.96 -4.98 3.38
N GLN A 132 1.14 -6.30 3.19
CA GLN A 132 1.75 -6.87 1.99
C GLN A 132 0.88 -6.70 0.75
N ALA A 133 -0.44 -6.60 0.89
CA ALA A 133 -1.33 -6.28 -0.22
C ALA A 133 -1.10 -4.86 -0.76
N LEU A 134 -0.56 -3.95 0.05
CA LEU A 134 -0.18 -2.59 -0.35
C LEU A 134 1.14 -2.54 -1.13
N TRP A 135 1.98 -3.59 -1.06
CA TRP A 135 3.31 -3.56 -1.69
C TRP A 135 3.22 -3.51 -3.22
N PRO A 136 4.10 -2.78 -3.90
CA PRO A 136 4.30 -2.91 -5.34
C PRO A 136 4.52 -4.37 -5.75
N SER A 137 4.06 -4.75 -6.94
CA SER A 137 4.07 -6.16 -7.38
C SER A 137 5.47 -6.75 -7.48
N ASP A 138 6.45 -5.97 -7.90
CA ASP A 138 7.86 -6.35 -7.96
C ASP A 138 8.46 -6.58 -6.57
N ILE A 139 8.15 -5.71 -5.60
CA ILE A 139 8.55 -5.83 -4.19
C ILE A 139 7.99 -7.12 -3.58
N TYR A 140 6.67 -7.36 -3.77
CA TYR A 140 6.03 -8.55 -3.25
C TYR A 140 6.59 -9.84 -3.88
N THR A 141 6.83 -9.85 -5.19
CA THR A 141 7.41 -10.98 -5.91
C THR A 141 8.81 -11.32 -5.38
N ARG A 142 9.64 -10.31 -5.22
CA ARG A 142 10.97 -10.46 -4.67
C ARG A 142 10.94 -11.05 -3.27
N TRP A 143 10.13 -10.46 -2.39
CA TRP A 143 9.99 -10.95 -1.01
C TRP A 143 9.48 -12.39 -0.96
N ARG A 144 8.47 -12.75 -1.77
CA ARG A 144 8.01 -14.15 -1.86
C ARG A 144 9.11 -15.10 -2.25
N LYS A 145 9.90 -14.76 -3.27
CA LYS A 145 11.04 -15.58 -3.72
C LYS A 145 12.05 -15.80 -2.60
N ASP A 146 12.41 -14.74 -1.89
CA ASP A 146 13.40 -14.79 -0.81
C ASP A 146 12.89 -15.56 0.42
N ASN A 147 11.57 -15.63 0.61
CA ASN A 147 10.93 -16.37 1.70
C ASN A 147 10.54 -17.81 1.32
N ALA A 148 10.33 -18.12 0.04
CA ALA A 148 10.08 -19.48 -0.42
C ALA A 148 11.35 -20.37 -0.32
N ALA A 149 12.52 -19.80 -0.53
CA ALA A 149 13.80 -20.52 -0.44
C ALA A 149 14.16 -20.98 0.98
N GLY A 150 13.45 -20.49 2.01
CA GLY A 150 13.64 -20.89 3.41
C GLY A 150 12.58 -21.86 3.95
N ALA A 151 11.59 -22.20 3.15
CA ALA A 151 10.56 -23.17 3.51
C ALA A 151 11.05 -24.58 3.13
N THR A 152 11.94 -25.18 3.93
CA THR A 152 12.19 -26.62 3.87
C THR A 152 10.88 -27.33 4.21
N PRO A 153 10.33 -28.23 3.38
CA PRO A 153 9.18 -29.00 3.77
C PRO A 153 9.55 -29.82 5.01
N LYS A 154 8.83 -29.62 6.11
CA LYS A 154 8.87 -30.56 7.23
C LYS A 154 8.33 -31.87 6.71
N GLY A 155 9.21 -32.86 6.50
CA GLY A 155 8.86 -34.25 6.30
C GLY A 155 8.17 -34.87 7.51
#